data_6c2d5400f846d4ee4dbe4241bf1c86dc
#
_entry.id   6c2d5400f846d4ee4dbe4241bf1c86dc
#
_cell.length_a   1.000
_cell.length_b   1.000
_cell.length_c   1.000
_cell.angle_alpha   90.00
_cell.angle_beta   90.00
_cell.angle_gamma   90.00
#
_symmetry.space_group_name_H-M   'P 1'
#
loop_
_entity.id
_entity.type
_entity.pdbx_description
1 polymer ?
#
loop_
_entity_poly.entity_id
_entity_poly.type
_entity_poly.pdbx_seq_one_letter_code
_entity_poly.pdbx_strand_id
1 'polypeptide(L)'
;MADLLLNTGMRIRHFRILRGMTQKALGVAVGFTESSADVRIAQYESGVRTPKRELLCQLAAALAVSPSQLAVPRIKSGEELCSLLAALEDECGIELSPRSENAKAIYQSYWKGVMDNENL
;
A
#
# COMPACT_ATOMS: atom_id res chain seq x y z
N MET A 1 5.04 -7.92 12.22
CA MET A 1 3.70 -7.54 11.69
C MET A 1 3.71 -6.25 10.89
N ALA A 2 4.75 -5.42 11.08
CA ALA A 2 4.89 -4.17 10.31
C ALA A 2 4.99 -4.39 8.80
N ASP A 3 5.47 -5.54 8.36
CA ASP A 3 5.73 -5.83 6.95
C ASP A 3 4.48 -6.01 6.09
N LEU A 4 3.30 -6.10 6.71
CA LEU A 4 2.04 -6.20 6.00
C LEU A 4 1.19 -4.92 6.11
N LEU A 5 1.80 -3.79 6.46
CA LEU A 5 1.09 -2.52 6.45
C LEU A 5 0.83 -2.05 5.02
N LEU A 6 -0.37 -1.57 4.79
CA LEU A 6 -0.77 -1.06 3.48
C LEU A 6 -1.18 0.41 3.62
N ASN A 7 -0.62 1.26 2.77
CA ASN A 7 -0.95 2.68 2.76
C ASN A 7 -0.69 3.30 1.38
N THR A 8 -1.19 4.49 1.19
CA THR A 8 -1.08 5.22 -0.08
C THR A 8 0.38 5.48 -0.47
N GLY A 9 1.24 5.82 0.49
CA GLY A 9 2.66 6.07 0.21
C GLY A 9 3.35 4.85 -0.38
N MET A 10 3.09 3.67 0.17
CA MET A 10 3.64 2.42 -0.35
C MET A 10 3.13 2.11 -1.75
N ARG A 11 1.86 2.42 -2.04
CA ARG A 11 1.29 2.23 -3.39
C ARG A 11 1.93 3.18 -4.39
N ILE A 12 2.16 4.42 -4.02
CA ILE A 12 2.87 5.39 -4.87
C ILE A 12 4.27 4.86 -5.21
N ARG A 13 5.01 4.45 -4.20
CA ARG A 13 6.35 3.91 -4.41
C ARG A 13 6.33 2.66 -5.28
N HIS A 14 5.40 1.75 -5.06
CA HIS A 14 5.27 0.52 -5.84
C HIS A 14 5.12 0.82 -7.33
N PHE A 15 4.18 1.70 -7.69
CA PHE A 15 3.94 2.02 -9.09
C PHE A 15 5.06 2.87 -9.69
N ARG A 16 5.69 3.74 -8.88
CA ARG A 16 6.85 4.50 -9.34
C ARG A 16 7.99 3.57 -9.78
N ILE A 17 8.31 2.60 -8.94
CA ILE A 17 9.36 1.62 -9.24
C ILE A 17 8.96 0.76 -10.45
N LEU A 18 7.70 0.34 -10.51
CA LEU A 18 7.18 -0.44 -11.64
C LEU A 18 7.34 0.30 -12.96
N ARG A 19 7.14 1.64 -12.96
CA ARG A 19 7.31 2.48 -14.16
C ARG A 19 8.76 2.88 -14.42
N GLY A 20 9.70 2.50 -13.57
CA GLY A 20 11.11 2.85 -13.74
C GLY A 20 11.41 4.32 -13.48
N MET A 21 10.59 5.02 -12.70
CA MET A 21 10.75 6.45 -12.42
C MET A 21 11.52 6.68 -11.14
N THR A 22 12.34 7.74 -11.13
CA THR A 22 12.94 8.23 -9.89
C THR A 22 11.93 9.08 -9.14
N GLN A 23 12.19 9.31 -7.85
CA GLN A 23 11.36 10.22 -7.05
C GLN A 23 11.32 11.61 -7.68
N LYS A 24 12.47 12.08 -8.16
CA LYS A 24 12.58 13.38 -8.83
C LYS A 24 11.73 13.42 -10.10
N ALA A 25 11.82 12.39 -10.94
CA ALA A 25 11.05 12.33 -12.19
C ALA A 25 9.55 12.38 -11.91
N LEU A 26 9.07 11.63 -10.92
CA LEU A 26 7.67 11.64 -10.54
C LEU A 26 7.25 13.01 -10.01
N GLY A 27 8.06 13.62 -9.15
CA GLY A 27 7.76 14.94 -8.60
C GLY A 27 7.67 16.02 -9.67
N VAL A 28 8.59 16.03 -10.63
CA VAL A 28 8.55 16.96 -11.74
C VAL A 28 7.30 16.73 -12.62
N ALA A 29 6.95 15.46 -12.85
CA ALA A 29 5.79 15.11 -13.66
C ALA A 29 4.47 15.64 -13.06
N VAL A 30 4.39 15.79 -11.74
CA VAL A 30 3.20 16.35 -11.07
C VAL A 30 3.33 17.84 -10.76
N GLY A 31 4.35 18.50 -11.31
CA GLY A 31 4.48 19.95 -11.24
C GLY A 31 5.35 20.49 -10.11
N PHE A 32 6.05 19.65 -9.38
CA PHE A 32 7.00 20.12 -8.35
C PHE A 32 8.25 20.69 -9.00
N THR A 33 8.87 21.66 -8.34
CA THR A 33 10.15 22.21 -8.82
C THR A 33 11.24 21.14 -8.73
N GLU A 34 12.17 21.16 -9.67
CA GLU A 34 13.22 20.17 -9.75
C GLU A 34 14.05 20.08 -8.46
N SER A 35 14.29 21.21 -7.79
CA SER A 35 15.09 21.26 -6.56
C SER A 35 14.43 20.60 -5.35
N SER A 36 13.10 20.43 -5.35
CA SER A 36 12.36 19.88 -4.21
C SER A 36 11.58 18.61 -4.55
N ALA A 37 11.57 18.22 -5.81
CA ALA A 37 10.70 17.13 -6.29
C ALA A 37 10.97 15.81 -5.57
N ASP A 38 12.20 15.41 -5.46
CA ASP A 38 12.58 14.14 -4.81
C ASP A 38 12.23 14.13 -3.32
N VAL A 39 12.51 15.21 -2.61
CA VAL A 39 12.22 15.33 -1.17
C VAL A 39 10.71 15.26 -0.93
N ARG A 40 9.93 15.95 -1.75
CA ARG A 40 8.47 15.97 -1.59
C ARG A 40 7.85 14.59 -1.88
N ILE A 41 8.30 13.91 -2.92
CA ILE A 41 7.82 12.56 -3.21
C ILE A 41 8.23 11.60 -2.09
N ALA A 42 9.46 11.70 -1.58
CA ALA A 42 9.91 10.88 -0.46
C ALA A 42 9.02 11.04 0.77
N GLN A 43 8.54 12.26 1.05
CA GLN A 43 7.63 12.52 2.16
C GLN A 43 6.27 11.85 1.97
N TYR A 44 5.75 11.82 0.75
CA TYR A 44 4.50 11.11 0.46
C TYR A 44 4.69 9.59 0.52
N GLU A 45 5.78 9.08 0.00
CA GLU A 45 6.07 7.64 0.02
C GLU A 45 6.29 7.10 1.42
N SER A 46 6.91 7.89 2.30
CA SER A 46 7.16 7.50 3.70
C SER A 46 5.95 7.68 4.62
N GLY A 47 4.92 8.38 4.16
CA GLY A 47 3.73 8.65 4.97
C GLY A 47 3.85 9.88 5.87
N VAL A 48 4.97 10.62 5.81
CA VAL A 48 5.11 11.89 6.55
C VAL A 48 4.07 12.90 6.09
N ARG A 49 3.73 12.87 4.81
CA ARG A 49 2.64 13.65 4.23
C ARG A 49 1.67 12.73 3.49
N THR A 50 0.39 13.07 3.51
CA THR A 50 -0.64 12.38 2.75
C THR A 50 -1.10 13.29 1.61
N PRO A 51 -1.07 12.81 0.35
CA PRO A 51 -1.50 13.65 -0.77
C PRO A 51 -3.01 13.91 -0.68
N LYS A 52 -3.41 15.15 -0.95
CA LYS A 52 -4.81 15.49 -1.10
C LYS A 52 -5.32 14.95 -2.43
N ARG A 53 -6.64 14.90 -2.59
CA ARG A 53 -7.28 14.29 -3.75
C ARG A 53 -6.73 14.81 -5.09
N GLU A 54 -6.53 16.11 -5.22
CA GLU A 54 -6.03 16.69 -6.46
C GLU A 54 -4.64 16.15 -6.82
N LEU A 55 -3.72 16.17 -5.85
CA LEU A 55 -2.38 15.64 -6.06
C LEU A 55 -2.43 14.12 -6.28
N LEU A 56 -3.29 13.42 -5.58
CA LEU A 56 -3.46 11.99 -5.77
C LEU A 56 -3.85 11.66 -7.22
N CYS A 57 -4.77 12.44 -7.79
CA CYS A 57 -5.17 12.27 -9.19
C CYS A 57 -4.03 12.57 -10.15
N GLN A 58 -3.21 13.58 -9.84
CA GLN A 58 -2.02 13.91 -10.65
C GLN A 58 -0.97 12.81 -10.58
N LEU A 59 -0.73 12.27 -9.39
CA LEU A 59 0.19 11.14 -9.20
C LEU A 59 -0.30 9.91 -9.97
N ALA A 60 -1.59 9.61 -9.89
CA ALA A 60 -2.17 8.47 -10.61
C ALA A 60 -2.00 8.63 -12.11
N ALA A 61 -2.24 9.82 -12.65
CA ALA A 61 -2.06 10.10 -14.07
C ALA A 61 -0.59 9.92 -14.49
N ALA A 62 0.36 10.43 -13.69
CA ALA A 62 1.79 10.29 -13.97
C ALA A 62 2.24 8.85 -13.92
N LEU A 63 1.63 8.05 -13.06
CA LEU A 63 1.95 6.62 -12.90
C LEU A 63 1.13 5.71 -13.83
N ALA A 64 0.22 6.29 -14.61
CA ALA A 64 -0.67 5.55 -15.54
C ALA A 64 -1.52 4.51 -14.82
N VAL A 65 -2.08 4.89 -13.66
CA VAL A 65 -3.02 4.07 -12.88
C VAL A 65 -4.24 4.91 -12.53
N SER A 66 -5.31 4.25 -12.07
CA SER A 66 -6.47 4.99 -11.56
C SER A 66 -6.18 5.49 -10.13
N PRO A 67 -6.79 6.60 -9.71
CA PRO A 67 -6.62 7.08 -8.33
C PRO A 67 -7.00 6.05 -7.27
N SER A 68 -7.96 5.18 -7.54
CA SER A 68 -8.37 4.13 -6.61
C SER A 68 -7.29 3.09 -6.35
N GLN A 69 -6.31 2.97 -7.24
CA GLN A 69 -5.18 2.07 -7.02
C GLN A 69 -4.15 2.63 -6.06
N LEU A 70 -4.16 3.94 -5.83
CA LEU A 70 -3.30 4.61 -4.86
C LEU A 70 -4.03 4.87 -3.53
N ALA A 71 -5.32 5.17 -3.60
CA ALA A 71 -6.14 5.49 -2.43
C ALA A 71 -6.58 4.19 -1.76
N VAL A 72 -5.85 3.78 -0.73
CA VAL A 72 -6.15 2.56 0.02
C VAL A 72 -6.64 2.93 1.42
N PRO A 73 -7.48 2.06 2.04
CA PRO A 73 -7.86 2.27 3.43
C PRO A 73 -6.62 2.30 4.32
N ARG A 74 -6.66 3.15 5.33
CA ARG A 74 -5.56 3.22 6.29
C ARG A 74 -5.59 2.00 7.19
N ILE A 75 -4.60 1.14 7.05
CA ILE A 75 -4.45 -0.07 7.85
C ILE A 75 -3.34 0.16 8.86
N LYS A 76 -3.66 -0.01 10.15
CA LYS A 76 -2.78 0.36 11.25
C LYS A 76 -1.90 -0.77 11.74
N SER A 77 -2.25 -2.02 11.44
CA SER A 77 -1.49 -3.17 11.93
C SER A 77 -1.58 -4.33 10.96
N GLY A 78 -0.64 -5.26 11.07
CA GLY A 78 -0.68 -6.49 10.30
C GLY A 78 -1.88 -7.36 10.66
N GLU A 79 -2.31 -7.33 11.93
CA GLU A 79 -3.51 -8.04 12.37
C GLU A 79 -4.76 -7.51 11.69
N GLU A 80 -4.92 -6.19 11.62
CA GLU A 80 -6.05 -5.56 10.94
C GLU A 80 -6.06 -5.93 9.46
N LEU A 81 -4.90 -5.94 8.80
CA LEU A 81 -4.78 -6.36 7.42
C LEU A 81 -5.17 -7.82 7.24
N CYS A 82 -4.67 -8.71 8.10
CA CYS A 82 -5.00 -10.14 8.03
C CYS A 82 -6.49 -10.38 8.28
N SER A 83 -7.10 -9.63 9.20
CA SER A 83 -8.53 -9.71 9.45
C SER A 83 -9.34 -9.34 8.22
N LEU A 84 -8.93 -8.29 7.50
CA LEU A 84 -9.58 -7.88 6.26
C LEU A 84 -9.41 -8.96 5.17
N LEU A 85 -8.21 -9.51 5.02
CA LEU A 85 -7.94 -10.56 4.04
C LEU A 85 -8.77 -11.81 4.35
N ALA A 86 -8.84 -12.20 5.62
CA ALA A 86 -9.63 -13.35 6.04
C ALA A 86 -11.13 -13.15 5.76
N ALA A 87 -11.64 -11.95 6.00
CA ALA A 87 -13.03 -11.62 5.70
C ALA A 87 -13.32 -11.71 4.20
N LEU A 88 -12.38 -11.28 3.36
CA LEU A 88 -12.52 -11.39 1.90
C LEU A 88 -12.59 -12.86 1.45
N GLU A 89 -11.78 -13.73 2.04
CA GLU A 89 -11.85 -15.15 1.74
C GLU A 89 -13.20 -15.75 2.14
N ASP A 90 -13.65 -15.44 3.37
CA ASP A 90 -14.88 -16.01 3.92
C ASP A 90 -16.14 -15.49 3.23
N GLU A 91 -16.20 -14.17 3.01
CA GLU A 91 -17.44 -13.54 2.53
C GLU A 91 -17.51 -13.45 1.02
N CYS A 92 -16.38 -13.32 0.35
CA CYS A 92 -16.33 -13.12 -1.11
C CYS A 92 -15.91 -14.37 -1.87
N GLY A 93 -15.52 -15.44 -1.18
CA GLY A 93 -15.07 -16.67 -1.83
C GLY A 93 -13.75 -16.50 -2.59
N ILE A 94 -12.93 -15.53 -2.21
CA ILE A 94 -11.66 -15.26 -2.85
C ILE A 94 -10.58 -16.10 -2.18
N GLU A 95 -9.82 -16.84 -2.97
CA GLU A 95 -8.64 -17.56 -2.47
C GLU A 95 -7.41 -16.65 -2.59
N LEU A 96 -6.73 -16.42 -1.47
CA LEU A 96 -5.55 -15.58 -1.44
C LEU A 96 -4.28 -16.43 -1.48
N SER A 97 -3.33 -16.00 -2.31
CA SER A 97 -2.05 -16.67 -2.47
C SER A 97 -0.92 -15.64 -2.36
N PRO A 98 -0.45 -15.34 -1.13
CA PRO A 98 0.65 -14.40 -0.94
C PRO A 98 1.90 -14.82 -1.71
N ARG A 99 2.59 -13.85 -2.30
CA ARG A 99 3.78 -14.11 -3.12
C ARG A 99 5.04 -14.30 -2.31
N SER A 100 5.18 -13.61 -1.18
CA SER A 100 6.38 -13.70 -0.36
C SER A 100 6.22 -14.74 0.74
N GLU A 101 7.32 -15.41 1.09
CA GLU A 101 7.31 -16.37 2.21
C GLU A 101 7.02 -15.66 3.53
N ASN A 102 7.49 -14.42 3.69
CA ASN A 102 7.21 -13.64 4.88
C ASN A 102 5.71 -13.35 5.02
N ALA A 103 5.05 -12.94 3.95
CA ALA A 103 3.60 -12.67 3.97
C ALA A 103 2.82 -13.95 4.24
N LYS A 104 3.22 -15.09 3.64
CA LYS A 104 2.60 -16.39 3.91
C LYS A 104 2.70 -16.74 5.39
N ALA A 105 3.89 -16.62 5.97
CA ALA A 105 4.14 -16.96 7.36
C ALA A 105 3.29 -16.10 8.31
N ILE A 106 3.20 -14.81 8.04
CA ILE A 106 2.40 -13.87 8.85
C ILE A 106 0.92 -14.22 8.76
N TYR A 107 0.41 -14.48 7.58
CA TYR A 107 -1.00 -14.79 7.37
C TYR A 107 -1.37 -16.15 7.97
N GLN A 108 -0.50 -17.15 7.80
CA GLN A 108 -0.68 -18.47 8.41
C GLN A 108 -0.67 -18.38 9.94
N SER A 109 0.24 -17.57 10.50
CA SER A 109 0.29 -17.34 11.95
C SER A 109 -0.99 -16.68 12.46
N TYR A 110 -1.55 -15.75 11.70
CA TYR A 110 -2.83 -15.13 12.04
C TYR A 110 -3.96 -16.17 12.10
N TRP A 111 -4.08 -17.01 11.07
CA TRP A 111 -5.11 -18.05 11.04
C TRP A 111 -4.92 -19.08 12.14
N LYS A 112 -3.69 -19.45 12.45
CA LYS A 112 -3.40 -20.35 13.57
C LYS A 112 -3.90 -19.75 14.88
N GLY A 113 -3.67 -18.47 15.11
CA GLY A 113 -4.19 -17.77 16.29
C GLY A 113 -5.70 -17.79 16.37
N VAL A 114 -6.38 -17.60 15.25
CA VAL A 114 -7.84 -17.67 15.17
C VAL A 114 -8.34 -19.07 15.53
N MET A 115 -7.74 -20.10 14.95
CA MET A 115 -8.14 -21.48 15.20
C MET A 115 -7.86 -21.91 16.63
N ASP A 116 -6.74 -21.48 17.20
CA ASP A 116 -6.38 -21.82 18.59
C ASP A 116 -7.34 -21.17 19.60
N ASN A 117 -8.01 -20.09 19.21
CA ASN A 117 -9.00 -19.40 20.06
C ASN A 117 -10.44 -19.82 19.77
N GLU A 118 -10.64 -20.81 18.91
CA GLU A 118 -11.98 -21.24 18.48
C GLU A 118 -12.87 -21.68 19.64
N ASN A 119 -12.27 -22.20 20.70
CA ASN A 119 -13.00 -22.75 21.84
C ASN A 119 -13.34 -21.71 22.93
N LEU A 120 -13.06 -20.46 22.68
CA LEU A 120 -13.44 -19.38 23.60
C LEU A 120 -14.91 -18.92 23.40
#